data_8055f997751cdae382584d5c9d8640b8
#
_entry.id   8055f997751cdae382584d5c9d8640b8
#
_cell.length_a   1.000
_cell.length_b   1.000
_cell.length_c   1.000
_cell.angle_alpha   90.00
_cell.angle_beta   90.00
_cell.angle_gamma   90.00
#
_symmetry.space_group_name_H-M   'P 1'
#
loop_
_entity.id
_entity.type
_entity.pdbx_description
1 polymer ?
#
loop_
_entity_poly.entity_id
_entity_poly.type
_entity_poly.pdbx_seq_one_letter_code
_entity_poly.pdbx_strand_id
1 'polypeptide(L)'
;MAKQNHEYEKVIDYIRNQIEAENLTINSKLPTERAIAEELSISRNSTREALRILEHMGILKSIHGSGNYLTDNISMQMSEMLRYMILLKSISKLDICHFRRDMEKTVCRVVMKSEISEDELDKISDILNSESDEYDEVERDRLFHYSLIYATNNKLWICFMEAIMDIYRAVSYTHLRAHETRHDL
;
A
#
# COMPACT_ATOMS: atom_id res chain seq x y z
N MET A 1 -30.04 -8.44 -20.40
CA MET A 1 -29.99 -9.01 -19.05
C MET A 1 -29.85 -7.84 -18.09
N ALA A 2 -30.88 -7.56 -17.30
CA ALA A 2 -30.81 -6.53 -16.25
C ALA A 2 -29.75 -6.96 -15.24
N LYS A 3 -28.72 -6.13 -15.02
CA LYS A 3 -27.74 -6.28 -13.95
C LYS A 3 -28.51 -6.31 -12.65
N GLN A 4 -28.56 -7.45 -11.98
CA GLN A 4 -29.08 -7.56 -10.64
C GLN A 4 -28.10 -6.78 -9.75
N ASN A 5 -28.42 -5.51 -9.50
CA ASN A 5 -27.57 -4.64 -8.67
C ASN A 5 -27.66 -5.18 -7.26
N HIS A 6 -26.61 -5.83 -6.79
CA HIS A 6 -26.56 -6.35 -5.44
C HIS A 6 -26.65 -5.18 -4.45
N GLU A 7 -27.41 -5.34 -3.34
CA GLU A 7 -27.58 -4.28 -2.35
C GLU A 7 -26.26 -3.69 -1.85
N TYR A 8 -25.21 -4.51 -1.74
CA TYR A 8 -23.87 -4.06 -1.33
C TYR A 8 -23.25 -3.06 -2.32
N GLU A 9 -23.54 -3.18 -3.63
CA GLU A 9 -23.07 -2.24 -4.65
C GLU A 9 -23.61 -0.83 -4.41
N LYS A 10 -24.86 -0.72 -3.93
CA LYS A 10 -25.45 0.59 -3.59
C LYS A 10 -24.67 1.29 -2.47
N VAL A 11 -24.14 0.53 -1.51
CA VAL A 11 -23.33 1.10 -0.43
C VAL A 11 -21.98 1.56 -0.96
N ILE A 12 -21.35 0.77 -1.83
CA ILE A 12 -20.07 1.14 -2.46
C ILE A 12 -20.24 2.43 -3.27
N ASP A 13 -21.29 2.50 -4.08
CA ASP A 13 -21.61 3.70 -4.86
C ASP A 13 -21.95 4.91 -3.98
N TYR A 14 -22.69 4.71 -2.88
CA TYR A 14 -22.96 5.75 -1.91
C TYR A 14 -21.67 6.32 -1.32
N ILE A 15 -20.77 5.47 -0.84
CA ILE A 15 -19.49 5.91 -0.26
C ILE A 15 -18.63 6.62 -1.31
N ARG A 16 -18.57 6.11 -2.56
CA ARG A 16 -17.90 6.75 -3.66
C ARG A 16 -18.42 8.17 -3.90
N ASN A 17 -19.74 8.31 -3.98
CA ASN A 17 -20.38 9.61 -4.18
C ASN A 17 -20.09 10.58 -3.03
N GLN A 18 -20.03 10.09 -1.77
CA GLN A 18 -19.66 10.91 -0.61
C GLN A 18 -18.20 11.39 -0.69
N ILE A 19 -17.30 10.57 -1.22
CA ILE A 19 -15.90 10.93 -1.46
C ILE A 19 -15.80 11.95 -2.61
N GLU A 20 -16.48 11.72 -3.73
CA GLU A 20 -16.49 12.62 -4.89
C GLU A 20 -17.09 14.00 -4.55
N ALA A 21 -18.07 14.04 -3.68
CA ALA A 21 -18.69 15.27 -3.15
C ALA A 21 -17.86 15.94 -2.04
N GLU A 22 -16.67 15.41 -1.71
CA GLU A 22 -15.80 15.87 -0.61
C GLU A 22 -16.44 15.86 0.79
N ASN A 23 -17.57 15.18 0.95
CA ASN A 23 -18.22 14.99 2.26
C ASN A 23 -17.42 14.03 3.16
N LEU A 24 -16.66 13.10 2.53
CA LEU A 24 -15.73 12.17 3.19
C LEU A 24 -14.33 12.35 2.61
N THR A 25 -13.37 12.57 3.49
CA THR A 25 -11.94 12.67 3.19
C THR A 25 -11.16 11.62 3.98
N ILE A 26 -9.87 11.42 3.67
CA ILE A 26 -9.00 10.51 4.44
C ILE A 26 -9.09 10.84 5.94
N ASN A 27 -9.22 9.81 6.76
CA ASN A 27 -9.47 9.84 8.21
C ASN A 27 -10.89 10.27 8.62
N SER A 28 -11.80 10.59 7.69
CA SER A 28 -13.21 10.80 8.02
C SER A 28 -13.85 9.53 8.58
N LYS A 29 -14.62 9.69 9.64
CA LYS A 29 -15.45 8.62 10.20
C LYS A 29 -16.71 8.46 9.35
N LEU A 30 -17.00 7.23 8.93
CA LEU A 30 -18.21 6.92 8.21
C LEU A 30 -19.44 6.92 9.15
N PRO A 31 -20.66 7.15 8.61
CA PRO A 31 -21.89 6.85 9.32
C PRO A 31 -21.92 5.39 9.77
N THR A 32 -22.71 5.08 10.81
CA THR A 32 -22.83 3.71 11.31
C THR A 32 -23.48 2.78 10.28
N GLU A 33 -23.15 1.47 10.33
CA GLU A 33 -23.82 0.44 9.49
C GLU A 33 -25.36 0.61 9.49
N ARG A 34 -25.93 0.94 10.66
CA ARG A 34 -27.35 1.15 10.81
C ARG A 34 -27.83 2.38 10.06
N ALA A 35 -27.13 3.49 10.17
CA ALA A 35 -27.50 4.73 9.51
C ALA A 35 -27.44 4.58 7.97
N ILE A 36 -26.38 3.95 7.44
CA ILE A 36 -26.26 3.69 6.00
C ILE A 36 -27.39 2.76 5.52
N ALA A 37 -27.68 1.69 6.26
CA ALA A 37 -28.75 0.75 5.91
C ALA A 37 -30.12 1.42 5.87
N GLU A 38 -30.41 2.29 6.85
CA GLU A 38 -31.67 3.06 6.94
C GLU A 38 -31.76 4.07 5.78
N GLU A 39 -30.68 4.82 5.49
CA GLU A 39 -30.63 5.83 4.43
C GLU A 39 -30.85 5.21 3.04
N LEU A 40 -30.21 4.08 2.76
CA LEU A 40 -30.28 3.40 1.47
C LEU A 40 -31.45 2.41 1.36
N SER A 41 -32.24 2.22 2.44
CA SER A 41 -33.33 1.25 2.50
C SER A 41 -32.91 -0.17 2.13
N ILE A 42 -31.79 -0.64 2.68
CA ILE A 42 -31.21 -1.96 2.45
C ILE A 42 -30.97 -2.73 3.76
N SER A 43 -30.58 -4.00 3.65
CA SER A 43 -30.29 -4.83 4.81
C SER A 43 -28.97 -4.41 5.48
N ARG A 44 -28.89 -4.55 6.83
CA ARG A 44 -27.62 -4.35 7.55
C ARG A 44 -26.55 -5.36 7.14
N ASN A 45 -26.94 -6.56 6.71
CA ASN A 45 -25.99 -7.57 6.25
C ASN A 45 -25.33 -7.14 4.95
N SER A 46 -26.08 -6.62 3.99
CA SER A 46 -25.55 -6.08 2.73
C SER A 46 -24.65 -4.86 2.97
N THR A 47 -25.05 -4.00 3.93
CA THR A 47 -24.19 -2.87 4.34
C THR A 47 -22.86 -3.35 4.91
N ARG A 48 -22.90 -4.31 5.82
CA ARG A 48 -21.68 -4.88 6.42
C ARG A 48 -20.79 -5.56 5.39
N GLU A 49 -21.37 -6.28 4.43
CA GLU A 49 -20.65 -6.91 3.32
C GLU A 49 -19.91 -5.86 2.50
N ALA A 50 -20.57 -4.78 2.10
CA ALA A 50 -19.93 -3.68 1.37
C ALA A 50 -18.77 -3.04 2.15
N LEU A 51 -18.97 -2.76 3.45
CA LEU A 51 -17.92 -2.17 4.28
C LEU A 51 -16.70 -3.11 4.41
N ARG A 52 -16.94 -4.43 4.52
CA ARG A 52 -15.84 -5.41 4.51
C ARG A 52 -15.10 -5.45 3.17
N ILE A 53 -15.82 -5.37 2.04
CA ILE A 53 -15.19 -5.30 0.72
C ILE A 53 -14.27 -4.07 0.65
N LEU A 54 -14.75 -2.89 1.05
CA LEU A 54 -13.97 -1.66 1.04
C LEU A 54 -12.80 -1.70 2.03
N GLU A 55 -12.95 -2.37 3.17
CA GLU A 55 -11.86 -2.61 4.12
C GLU A 55 -10.79 -3.53 3.52
N HIS A 56 -11.17 -4.62 2.85
CA HIS A 56 -10.23 -5.51 2.13
C HIS A 56 -9.55 -4.82 0.95
N MET A 57 -10.16 -3.79 0.37
CA MET A 57 -9.53 -2.97 -0.67
C MET A 57 -8.57 -1.90 -0.09
N GLY A 58 -8.47 -1.77 1.23
CA GLY A 58 -7.66 -0.76 1.89
C GLY A 58 -8.24 0.66 1.84
N ILE A 59 -9.52 0.79 1.46
CA ILE A 59 -10.24 2.07 1.40
C ILE A 59 -10.81 2.45 2.77
N LEU A 60 -11.15 1.44 3.58
CA LEU A 60 -11.65 1.61 4.93
C LEU A 60 -10.74 0.92 5.95
N LYS A 61 -10.78 1.43 7.18
CA LYS A 61 -10.20 0.81 8.36
C LYS A 61 -11.26 0.73 9.45
N SER A 62 -11.53 -0.48 9.94
CA SER A 62 -12.43 -0.70 11.09
C SER A 62 -11.65 -0.58 12.40
N ILE A 63 -12.17 0.24 13.32
CA ILE A 63 -11.61 0.39 14.67
C ILE A 63 -12.65 -0.12 15.66
N HIS A 64 -12.29 -1.19 16.38
CA HIS A 64 -13.19 -1.83 17.34
C HIS A 64 -13.74 -0.83 18.36
N GLY A 65 -15.05 -0.81 18.54
CA GLY A 65 -15.76 0.12 19.45
C GLY A 65 -15.85 1.57 18.95
N SER A 66 -15.19 1.92 17.82
CA SER A 66 -15.19 3.29 17.29
C SER A 66 -15.95 3.42 15.97
N GLY A 67 -15.78 2.48 15.03
CA GLY A 67 -16.46 2.46 13.73
C GLY A 67 -15.49 2.38 12.56
N ASN A 68 -15.99 2.70 11.35
CA ASN A 68 -15.22 2.65 10.11
C ASN A 68 -14.72 4.04 9.73
N TYR A 69 -13.49 4.09 9.26
CA TYR A 69 -12.79 5.32 8.85
C TYR A 69 -12.27 5.18 7.43
N LEU A 70 -12.35 6.25 6.65
CA LEU A 70 -11.74 6.31 5.33
C LEU A 70 -10.21 6.32 5.47
N THR A 71 -9.53 5.52 4.67
CA THR A 71 -8.06 5.43 4.65
C THR A 71 -7.54 5.30 3.22
N ASP A 72 -6.24 5.40 3.02
CA ASP A 72 -5.55 5.19 1.75
C ASP A 72 -4.53 4.03 1.82
N ASN A 73 -4.84 3.01 2.62
CA ASN A 73 -3.93 1.89 2.89
C ASN A 73 -3.86 0.88 1.73
N ILE A 74 -3.85 1.40 0.49
CA ILE A 74 -3.97 0.62 -0.75
C ILE A 74 -2.69 -0.16 -1.04
N SER A 75 -1.52 0.37 -0.68
CA SER A 75 -0.23 -0.29 -0.93
C SER A 75 -0.13 -1.67 -0.29
N MET A 76 -0.68 -1.83 0.93
CA MET A 76 -0.72 -3.12 1.62
C MET A 76 -1.55 -4.16 0.84
N GLN A 77 -2.70 -3.76 0.32
CA GLN A 77 -3.57 -4.65 -0.45
C GLN A 77 -2.94 -5.02 -1.81
N MET A 78 -2.22 -4.09 -2.42
CA MET A 78 -1.44 -4.36 -3.63
C MET A 78 -0.33 -5.38 -3.35
N SER A 79 0.37 -5.29 -2.23
CA SER A 79 1.36 -6.29 -1.81
C SER A 79 0.75 -7.68 -1.73
N GLU A 80 -0.41 -7.82 -1.08
CA GLU A 80 -1.10 -9.11 -0.98
C GLU A 80 -1.50 -9.66 -2.36
N MET A 81 -2.03 -8.82 -3.24
CA MET A 81 -2.36 -9.24 -4.60
C MET A 81 -1.13 -9.74 -5.37
N LEU A 82 -0.02 -9.03 -5.30
CA LEU A 82 1.25 -9.44 -5.93
C LEU A 82 1.79 -10.75 -5.33
N ARG A 83 1.62 -11.00 -4.02
CA ARG A 83 1.95 -12.28 -3.38
C ARG A 83 1.16 -13.43 -3.98
N TYR A 84 -0.16 -13.25 -4.18
CA TYR A 84 -0.98 -14.25 -4.86
C TYR A 84 -0.56 -14.47 -6.30
N MET A 85 -0.20 -13.42 -7.06
CA MET A 85 0.30 -13.58 -8.42
C MET A 85 1.59 -14.41 -8.47
N ILE A 86 2.49 -14.25 -7.50
CA ILE A 86 3.69 -15.09 -7.37
C ILE A 86 3.31 -16.55 -7.02
N LEU A 87 2.41 -16.76 -6.07
CA LEU A 87 1.95 -18.09 -5.68
C LEU A 87 1.28 -18.84 -6.85
N LEU A 88 0.48 -18.14 -7.64
CA LEU A 88 -0.17 -18.66 -8.84
C LEU A 88 0.79 -18.79 -10.04
N LYS A 89 2.05 -18.39 -9.88
CA LYS A 89 3.07 -18.36 -10.96
C LYS A 89 2.67 -17.50 -12.16
N SER A 90 1.78 -16.51 -11.98
CA SER A 90 1.41 -15.51 -12.98
C SER A 90 2.54 -14.51 -13.22
N ILE A 91 3.33 -14.25 -12.18
CA ILE A 91 4.57 -13.49 -12.23
C ILE A 91 5.65 -14.24 -11.44
N SER A 92 6.91 -14.01 -11.78
CA SER A 92 8.05 -14.55 -11.04
C SER A 92 8.62 -13.52 -10.06
N LYS A 93 9.40 -14.00 -9.09
CA LYS A 93 10.20 -13.10 -8.22
C LYS A 93 11.18 -12.26 -9.03
N LEU A 94 11.69 -12.80 -10.14
CA LEU A 94 12.60 -12.10 -11.03
C LEU A 94 11.94 -10.92 -11.73
N ASP A 95 10.65 -11.06 -12.11
CA ASP A 95 9.86 -9.97 -12.68
C ASP A 95 9.74 -8.80 -11.70
N ILE A 96 9.49 -9.09 -10.41
CA ILE A 96 9.47 -8.08 -9.34
C ILE A 96 10.84 -7.37 -9.22
N CYS A 97 11.94 -8.13 -9.23
CA CYS A 97 13.28 -7.55 -9.15
C CYS A 97 13.60 -6.65 -10.36
N HIS A 98 13.22 -7.07 -11.57
CA HIS A 98 13.41 -6.27 -12.78
C HIS A 98 12.57 -5.01 -12.75
N PHE A 99 11.30 -5.13 -12.39
CA PHE A 99 10.41 -3.99 -12.27
C PHE A 99 10.92 -2.99 -11.23
N ARG A 100 11.30 -3.44 -10.02
CA ARG A 100 11.89 -2.61 -8.97
C ARG A 100 13.09 -1.83 -9.52
N ARG A 101 14.07 -2.53 -10.11
CA ARG A 101 15.28 -1.93 -10.65
C ARG A 101 15.00 -0.84 -11.69
N ASP A 102 14.05 -1.07 -12.59
CA ASP A 102 13.75 -0.10 -13.65
C ASP A 102 12.92 1.08 -13.12
N MET A 103 12.08 0.85 -12.11
CA MET A 103 11.40 1.89 -11.35
C MET A 103 12.41 2.78 -10.61
N GLU A 104 13.35 2.20 -9.87
CA GLU A 104 14.37 2.93 -9.12
C GLU A 104 15.24 3.80 -10.03
N LYS A 105 15.67 3.30 -11.18
CA LYS A 105 16.37 4.12 -12.19
C LYS A 105 15.56 5.31 -12.65
N THR A 106 14.25 5.14 -12.79
CA THR A 106 13.36 6.24 -13.21
C THR A 106 13.14 7.22 -12.07
N VAL A 107 12.99 6.73 -10.83
CA VAL A 107 12.93 7.57 -9.61
C VAL A 107 14.18 8.45 -9.52
N CYS A 108 15.38 7.87 -9.63
CA CYS A 108 16.63 8.64 -9.61
C CYS A 108 16.64 9.75 -10.67
N ARG A 109 16.17 9.46 -11.91
CA ARG A 109 16.10 10.49 -12.97
C ARG A 109 15.11 11.59 -12.66
N VAL A 110 13.97 11.26 -12.03
CA VAL A 110 12.96 12.23 -11.62
C VAL A 110 13.52 13.11 -10.51
N VAL A 111 14.10 12.50 -9.49
CA VAL A 111 14.74 13.17 -8.35
C VAL A 111 15.84 14.11 -8.82
N MET A 112 16.72 13.70 -9.73
CA MET A 112 17.80 14.53 -10.28
C MET A 112 17.30 15.71 -11.13
N LYS A 113 16.05 15.69 -11.61
CA LYS A 113 15.45 16.77 -12.42
C LYS A 113 14.54 17.65 -11.61
N SER A 114 14.13 17.24 -10.43
CA SER A 114 13.28 18.03 -9.53
C SER A 114 14.13 18.96 -8.68
N GLU A 115 13.57 20.09 -8.30
CA GLU A 115 14.16 20.99 -7.30
C GLU A 115 13.95 20.38 -5.91
N ILE A 116 14.79 19.40 -5.56
CA ILE A 116 14.81 18.84 -4.21
C ILE A 116 15.51 19.85 -3.30
N SER A 117 14.97 20.04 -2.11
CA SER A 117 15.61 20.90 -1.10
C SER A 117 16.96 20.30 -0.65
N GLU A 118 17.92 21.17 -0.32
CA GLU A 118 19.21 20.74 0.24
C GLU A 118 19.00 19.85 1.47
N ASP A 119 18.03 20.17 2.34
CA ASP A 119 17.68 19.38 3.52
C ASP A 119 17.24 17.94 3.21
N GLU A 120 16.56 17.72 2.09
CA GLU A 120 16.16 16.38 1.65
C GLU A 120 17.32 15.61 1.06
N LEU A 121 18.21 16.28 0.32
CA LEU A 121 19.44 15.68 -0.20
C LEU A 121 20.38 15.29 0.94
N ASP A 122 20.53 16.14 1.95
CA ASP A 122 21.34 15.86 3.13
C ASP A 122 20.82 14.64 3.89
N LYS A 123 19.52 14.51 4.10
CA LYS A 123 18.91 13.31 4.72
C LYS A 123 19.21 12.03 3.94
N ILE A 124 19.12 12.07 2.60
CA ILE A 124 19.44 10.92 1.75
C ILE A 124 20.93 10.57 1.84
N SER A 125 21.79 11.59 1.87
CA SER A 125 23.25 11.46 2.01
C SER A 125 23.60 10.88 3.39
N ASP A 126 22.97 11.33 4.45
CA ASP A 126 23.19 10.84 5.82
C ASP A 126 22.86 9.35 5.96
N ILE A 127 21.77 8.90 5.33
CA ILE A 127 21.41 7.47 5.30
C ILE A 127 22.51 6.64 4.63
N LEU A 128 23.06 7.13 3.51
CA LEU A 128 24.13 6.43 2.79
C LEU A 128 25.45 6.40 3.54
N ASN A 129 25.77 7.49 4.23
CA ASN A 129 27.06 7.69 4.91
C ASN A 129 27.03 7.28 6.40
N SER A 130 25.87 6.83 6.91
CA SER A 130 25.80 6.41 8.32
C SER A 130 26.67 5.16 8.53
N GLU A 131 27.82 5.37 9.20
CA GLU A 131 28.69 4.31 9.69
C GLU A 131 28.19 3.72 11.04
N SER A 132 27.02 4.14 11.47
CA SER A 132 26.51 3.77 12.79
C SER A 132 26.00 2.33 12.81
N ASP A 133 26.31 1.62 13.90
CA ASP A 133 25.75 0.30 14.26
C ASP A 133 24.20 0.33 14.47
N GLU A 134 23.56 1.48 14.20
CA GLU A 134 22.13 1.71 14.43
C GLU A 134 21.25 1.00 13.39
N TYR A 135 21.76 0.81 12.18
CA TYR A 135 21.03 0.11 11.11
C TYR A 135 21.87 -0.98 10.49
N ASP A 136 21.31 -2.17 10.35
CA ASP A 136 21.94 -3.20 9.53
C ASP A 136 21.96 -2.78 8.03
N GLU A 137 22.79 -3.44 7.22
CA GLU A 137 22.95 -3.14 5.79
C GLU A 137 21.61 -3.20 5.03
N VAL A 138 20.72 -4.14 5.40
CA VAL A 138 19.41 -4.35 4.77
C VAL A 138 18.46 -3.19 5.09
N GLU A 139 18.48 -2.73 6.33
CA GLU A 139 17.63 -1.61 6.77
C GLU A 139 18.11 -0.29 6.15
N ARG A 140 19.41 -0.08 6.03
CA ARG A 140 20.01 1.09 5.38
C ARG A 140 19.66 1.15 3.89
N ASP A 141 19.79 0.01 3.17
CA ASP A 141 19.35 -0.12 1.78
C ASP A 141 17.87 0.25 1.64
N ARG A 142 17.04 -0.27 2.52
CA ARG A 142 15.61 0.02 2.55
C ARG A 142 15.33 1.51 2.76
N LEU A 143 15.91 2.12 3.77
CA LEU A 143 15.70 3.53 4.09
C LEU A 143 16.14 4.44 2.94
N PHE A 144 17.26 4.13 2.29
CA PHE A 144 17.73 4.85 1.12
C PHE A 144 16.70 4.81 -0.02
N HIS A 145 16.22 3.62 -0.37
CA HIS A 145 15.22 3.47 -1.44
C HIS A 145 13.91 4.18 -1.12
N TYR A 146 13.44 4.11 0.13
CA TYR A 146 12.25 4.85 0.57
C TYR A 146 12.47 6.36 0.47
N SER A 147 13.60 6.88 0.94
CA SER A 147 13.87 8.33 0.90
C SER A 147 13.87 8.88 -0.53
N LEU A 148 14.47 8.15 -1.49
CA LEU A 148 14.44 8.51 -2.91
C LEU A 148 13.01 8.55 -3.48
N ILE A 149 12.18 7.57 -3.12
CA ILE A 149 10.80 7.47 -3.62
C ILE A 149 9.96 8.61 -3.04
N TYR A 150 10.08 8.87 -1.75
CA TYR A 150 9.37 9.97 -1.09
C TYR A 150 9.79 11.34 -1.63
N ALA A 151 11.07 11.52 -1.99
CA ALA A 151 11.58 12.74 -2.62
C ALA A 151 10.94 13.03 -4.00
N THR A 152 10.33 12.03 -4.66
CA THR A 152 9.55 12.28 -5.89
C THR A 152 8.26 13.06 -5.64
N ASN A 153 7.77 13.10 -4.41
CA ASN A 153 6.47 13.64 -4.00
C ASN A 153 5.28 13.14 -4.85
N ASN A 154 5.44 12.00 -5.52
CA ASN A 154 4.41 11.40 -6.36
C ASN A 154 3.77 10.22 -5.62
N LYS A 155 2.55 10.42 -5.12
CA LYS A 155 1.83 9.43 -4.32
C LYS A 155 1.64 8.08 -5.02
N LEU A 156 1.49 8.09 -6.35
CA LEU A 156 1.33 6.85 -7.10
C LEU A 156 2.63 6.04 -7.11
N TRP A 157 3.78 6.69 -7.33
CA TRP A 157 5.10 6.05 -7.22
C TRP A 157 5.33 5.50 -5.83
N ILE A 158 5.01 6.28 -4.78
CA ILE A 158 5.14 5.85 -3.39
C ILE A 158 4.31 4.58 -3.15
N CYS A 159 3.03 4.59 -3.50
CA CYS A 159 2.12 3.46 -3.31
C CYS A 159 2.62 2.17 -3.99
N PHE A 160 3.03 2.25 -5.27
CA PHE A 160 3.53 1.09 -6.01
C PHE A 160 4.85 0.56 -5.44
N MET A 161 5.77 1.46 -5.08
CA MET A 161 7.07 1.03 -4.56
C MET A 161 6.96 0.45 -3.15
N GLU A 162 6.11 1.00 -2.29
CA GLU A 162 5.82 0.40 -0.98
C GLU A 162 5.33 -1.05 -1.13
N ALA A 163 4.38 -1.29 -2.05
CA ALA A 163 3.86 -2.62 -2.31
C ALA A 163 4.95 -3.60 -2.78
N ILE A 164 5.85 -3.15 -3.64
CA ILE A 164 6.94 -3.97 -4.18
C ILE A 164 8.04 -4.21 -3.15
N MET A 165 8.42 -3.20 -2.38
CA MET A 165 9.43 -3.30 -1.34
C MET A 165 9.03 -4.27 -0.23
N ASP A 166 7.74 -4.28 0.15
CA ASP A 166 7.21 -5.22 1.12
C ASP A 166 7.36 -6.69 0.66
N ILE A 167 7.12 -6.95 -0.63
CA ILE A 167 7.32 -8.27 -1.20
C ILE A 167 8.81 -8.64 -1.28
N TYR A 168 9.63 -7.70 -1.73
CA TYR A 168 11.08 -7.92 -1.85
C TYR A 168 11.69 -8.29 -0.50
N ARG A 169 11.31 -7.60 0.57
CA ARG A 169 11.69 -7.92 1.94
C ARG A 169 11.34 -9.35 2.31
N ALA A 170 10.10 -9.79 2.09
CA ALA A 170 9.67 -11.14 2.39
C ALA A 170 10.45 -12.21 1.61
N VAL A 171 10.89 -11.89 0.38
CA VAL A 171 11.69 -12.77 -0.48
C VAL A 171 13.13 -12.84 -0.02
N SER A 172 13.74 -11.72 0.33
CA SER A 172 15.15 -11.64 0.76
C SER A 172 15.38 -12.36 2.07
N TYR A 173 14.49 -12.22 3.06
CA TYR A 173 14.58 -12.97 4.33
C TYR A 173 14.51 -14.49 4.15
N THR A 174 13.76 -14.99 3.17
CA THR A 174 13.70 -16.43 2.88
C THR A 174 14.98 -16.96 2.25
N HIS A 175 15.70 -16.16 1.48
CA HIS A 175 16.98 -16.55 0.88
C HIS A 175 18.14 -16.54 1.89
N LEU A 176 18.21 -15.56 2.77
CA LEU A 176 19.25 -15.49 3.81
C LEU A 176 19.13 -16.70 4.77
N ARG A 177 17.94 -17.01 5.25
CA ARG A 177 17.72 -18.21 6.09
C ARG A 177 18.00 -19.53 5.37
N ALA A 178 17.72 -19.63 4.07
CA ALA A 178 18.03 -20.84 3.29
C ALA A 178 19.53 -21.05 3.07
N HIS A 179 20.33 -19.99 3.11
CA HIS A 179 21.80 -20.07 3.06
C HIS A 179 22.40 -20.44 4.42
N GLU A 180 21.88 -19.92 5.53
CA GLU A 180 22.34 -20.27 6.88
C GLU A 180 22.11 -21.75 7.19
N THR A 181 20.96 -22.30 6.84
CA THR A 181 20.65 -23.73 7.04
C THR A 181 21.42 -24.67 6.13
N ARG A 182 22.11 -24.19 5.09
CA ARG A 182 22.97 -25.02 4.24
C ARG A 182 24.43 -25.08 4.70
N HIS A 183 24.84 -24.20 5.61
CA HIS A 183 26.20 -24.21 6.19
C HIS A 183 26.30 -25.10 7.46
N ASP A 184 25.14 -25.53 8.01
CA ASP A 184 25.08 -26.34 9.22
C ASP A 184 24.84 -27.84 8.96
N LEU A 185 25.01 -28.32 7.71
CA LEU A 185 24.99 -29.74 7.31
C LEU A 185 26.28 -30.09 6.56
#